data_a0b12f23a7f2a1ef12cc4aef25e5c660
#
_entry.id   a0b12f23a7f2a1ef12cc4aef25e5c660
#
_cell.length_a   1.000
_cell.length_b   1.000
_cell.length_c   1.000
_cell.angle_alpha   90.00
_cell.angle_beta   90.00
_cell.angle_gamma   90.00
#
_symmetry.space_group_name_H-M   'P 1'
#
loop_
_entity.id
_entity.type
_entity.pdbx_description
1 polymer ?
#
loop_
_entity_poly.entity_id
_entity_poly.type
_entity_poly.pdbx_seq_one_letter_code
_entity_poly.pdbx_strand_id
1 'polypeptide(L)'
;YFLTIFIEKGLYTIPEFVEKRFSTNLKSILAVFWICLYVFVNLASVLYLGSLALETIMGVPMMYGVIGLALFAAAYSLYGGLSAVAWTDVIQVVFLILGGLVTTYLALNAVSDGAGMVTGLKKIYQAAPDKFAMILDESNPYYNDLPGIGVLVGGMWVANLYYWGF
;
A
#
# COMPACT_ATOMS: atom_id res chain seq x y z
N TYR A 1 -12.97 -9.29 17.68
CA TYR A 1 -14.34 -9.82 17.57
C TYR A 1 -14.51 -10.68 16.31
N PHE A 2 -14.22 -10.14 15.13
CA PHE A 2 -14.35 -10.89 13.86
C PHE A 2 -13.38 -12.07 13.76
N LEU A 3 -12.12 -11.88 14.14
CA LEU A 3 -11.10 -12.92 14.09
C LEU A 3 -11.51 -14.16 14.90
N THR A 4 -12.11 -13.98 16.07
CA THR A 4 -12.60 -15.08 16.92
C THR A 4 -13.66 -15.91 16.20
N ILE A 5 -14.60 -15.23 15.53
CA ILE A 5 -15.66 -15.89 14.74
C ILE A 5 -15.07 -16.68 13.57
N PHE A 6 -14.07 -16.14 12.88
CA PHE A 6 -13.41 -16.80 11.75
C PHE A 6 -12.69 -18.07 12.20
N ILE A 7 -11.95 -18.00 13.32
CA ILE A 7 -11.24 -19.15 13.89
C ILE A 7 -12.21 -20.22 14.39
N GLU A 8 -13.22 -19.84 15.17
CA GLU A 8 -14.23 -20.78 15.71
C GLU A 8 -15.05 -21.49 14.63
N LYS A 9 -15.33 -20.79 13.52
CA LYS A 9 -16.09 -21.33 12.40
C LYS A 9 -15.23 -22.03 11.34
N GLY A 10 -13.90 -22.03 11.50
CA GLY A 10 -12.96 -22.60 10.55
C GLY A 10 -13.06 -21.95 9.17
N LEU A 11 -13.20 -20.61 9.13
CA LEU A 11 -13.32 -19.84 7.91
C LEU A 11 -11.97 -19.30 7.49
N TYR A 12 -11.55 -19.55 6.27
CA TYR A 12 -10.27 -19.09 5.72
C TYR A 12 -10.40 -17.91 4.77
N THR A 13 -11.59 -17.70 4.19
CA THR A 13 -11.82 -16.67 3.20
C THR A 13 -13.17 -15.99 3.37
N ILE A 14 -13.25 -14.71 2.94
CA ILE A 14 -14.52 -13.95 2.94
C ILE A 14 -15.59 -14.61 2.04
N PRO A 15 -15.27 -15.09 0.83
CA PRO A 15 -16.26 -15.82 0.03
C PRO A 15 -16.83 -17.06 0.74
N GLU A 16 -16.04 -17.78 1.53
CA GLU A 16 -16.52 -18.92 2.32
C GLU A 16 -17.48 -18.48 3.45
N PHE A 17 -17.18 -17.37 4.10
CA PHE A 17 -18.10 -16.77 5.07
C PHE A 17 -19.44 -16.41 4.43
N VAL A 18 -19.42 -15.81 3.24
CA VAL A 18 -20.63 -15.43 2.49
C VAL A 18 -21.43 -16.68 2.07
N GLU A 19 -20.75 -17.75 1.67
CA GLU A 19 -21.41 -19.05 1.38
C GLU A 19 -22.20 -19.58 2.55
N LYS A 20 -21.55 -19.65 3.73
CA LYS A 20 -22.18 -20.19 4.94
C LYS A 20 -23.35 -19.33 5.44
N ARG A 21 -23.35 -18.04 5.14
CA ARG A 21 -24.37 -17.10 5.61
C ARG A 21 -25.51 -16.87 4.61
N PHE A 22 -25.22 -16.94 3.31
CA PHE A 22 -26.17 -16.56 2.26
C PHE A 22 -26.39 -17.69 1.24
N SER A 23 -25.48 -17.84 0.26
CA SER A 23 -25.60 -18.86 -0.77
C SER A 23 -24.29 -19.11 -1.52
N THR A 24 -24.17 -20.30 -2.14
CA THR A 24 -23.04 -20.68 -3.00
C THR A 24 -22.93 -19.79 -4.24
N ASN A 25 -24.07 -19.35 -4.79
CA ASN A 25 -24.06 -18.46 -5.95
C ASN A 25 -23.43 -17.10 -5.61
N LEU A 26 -23.77 -16.53 -4.46
CA LEU A 26 -23.19 -15.27 -4.01
C LEU A 26 -21.69 -15.39 -3.72
N LYS A 27 -21.24 -16.51 -3.15
CA LYS A 27 -19.80 -16.83 -3.02
C LYS A 27 -19.10 -16.76 -4.37
N SER A 28 -19.65 -17.41 -5.39
CA SER A 28 -19.02 -17.49 -6.72
C SER A 28 -18.93 -16.12 -7.38
N ILE A 29 -20.00 -15.35 -7.32
CA ILE A 29 -20.01 -13.97 -7.84
C ILE A 29 -18.97 -13.10 -7.13
N LEU A 30 -18.93 -13.17 -5.80
CA LEU A 30 -17.98 -12.41 -5.01
C LEU A 30 -16.53 -12.83 -5.30
N ALA A 31 -16.27 -14.12 -5.44
CA ALA A 31 -14.93 -14.63 -5.78
C ALA A 31 -14.46 -14.12 -7.15
N VAL A 32 -15.32 -14.20 -8.17
CA VAL A 32 -15.02 -13.67 -9.51
C VAL A 32 -14.78 -12.17 -9.48
N PHE A 33 -15.61 -11.42 -8.75
CA PHE A 33 -15.46 -9.98 -8.59
C PHE A 33 -14.09 -9.64 -7.95
N TRP A 34 -13.71 -10.31 -6.87
CA TRP A 34 -12.41 -10.10 -6.23
C TRP A 34 -11.24 -10.45 -7.14
N ILE A 35 -11.31 -11.57 -7.87
CA ILE A 35 -10.27 -11.94 -8.84
C ILE A 35 -10.12 -10.85 -9.90
N CYS A 36 -11.21 -10.37 -10.47
CA CYS A 36 -11.16 -9.28 -11.45
C CYS A 36 -10.55 -8.01 -10.86
N LEU A 37 -10.93 -7.63 -9.65
CA LEU A 37 -10.40 -6.46 -8.96
C LEU A 37 -8.90 -6.58 -8.69
N TYR A 38 -8.46 -7.74 -8.20
CA TYR A 38 -7.03 -7.98 -7.96
C TYR A 38 -6.20 -7.99 -9.24
N VAL A 39 -6.70 -8.59 -10.32
CA VAL A 39 -5.95 -8.68 -11.60
C VAL A 39 -5.95 -7.34 -12.32
N PHE A 40 -7.12 -6.74 -12.55
CA PHE A 40 -7.22 -5.56 -13.40
C PHE A 40 -6.93 -4.24 -12.70
N VAL A 41 -7.09 -4.16 -11.40
CA VAL A 41 -6.84 -2.93 -10.64
C VAL A 41 -5.54 -3.05 -9.84
N ASN A 42 -5.46 -3.98 -8.91
CA ASN A 42 -4.32 -4.07 -7.99
C ASN A 42 -3.03 -4.44 -8.71
N LEU A 43 -3.01 -5.57 -9.42
CA LEU A 43 -1.81 -6.05 -10.12
C LEU A 43 -1.36 -5.06 -11.20
N ALA A 44 -2.30 -4.52 -11.98
CA ALA A 44 -1.99 -3.52 -12.99
C ALA A 44 -1.37 -2.26 -12.38
N SER A 45 -1.92 -1.76 -11.27
CA SER A 45 -1.40 -0.57 -10.57
C SER A 45 -0.01 -0.81 -10.01
N VAL A 46 0.24 -1.97 -9.40
CA VAL A 46 1.55 -2.31 -8.82
C VAL A 46 2.62 -2.44 -9.92
N LEU A 47 2.30 -3.13 -11.02
CA LEU A 47 3.22 -3.25 -12.16
C LEU A 47 3.50 -1.91 -12.83
N TYR A 48 2.49 -1.06 -12.98
CA TYR A 48 2.64 0.29 -13.51
C TYR A 48 3.57 1.14 -12.64
N LEU A 49 3.31 1.21 -11.34
CA LEU A 49 4.13 1.99 -10.40
C LEU A 49 5.57 1.46 -10.30
N GLY A 50 5.73 0.14 -10.30
CA GLY A 50 7.05 -0.49 -10.29
C GLY A 50 7.84 -0.22 -11.58
N SER A 51 7.18 -0.30 -12.75
CA SER A 51 7.83 0.00 -14.03
C SER A 51 8.15 1.48 -14.19
N LEU A 52 7.31 2.39 -13.67
CA LEU A 52 7.57 3.82 -13.65
C LEU A 52 8.82 4.15 -12.82
N ALA A 53 9.00 3.47 -11.68
CA ALA A 53 10.21 3.61 -10.88
C ALA A 53 11.47 3.13 -11.64
N LEU A 54 11.39 1.99 -12.35
CA LEU A 54 12.49 1.50 -13.19
C LEU A 54 12.82 2.45 -14.33
N GLU A 55 11.80 3.01 -14.99
CA GLU A 55 11.99 4.01 -16.04
C GLU A 55 12.67 5.27 -15.51
N THR A 56 12.20 5.79 -14.38
CA THR A 56 12.71 7.03 -13.80
C THR A 56 14.14 6.90 -13.26
N ILE A 57 14.47 5.76 -12.63
CA ILE A 57 15.76 5.57 -11.97
C ILE A 57 16.80 4.94 -12.91
N MET A 58 16.39 3.95 -13.71
CA MET A 58 17.29 3.15 -14.54
C MET A 58 17.20 3.46 -16.04
N GLY A 59 16.22 4.28 -16.46
CA GLY A 59 16.00 4.59 -17.88
C GLY A 59 15.46 3.41 -18.70
N VAL A 60 14.92 2.37 -18.03
CA VAL A 60 14.32 1.23 -18.72
C VAL A 60 12.94 1.60 -19.24
N PRO A 61 12.66 1.44 -20.58
CA PRO A 61 11.34 1.78 -21.10
C PRO A 61 10.23 1.03 -20.37
N MET A 62 9.13 1.73 -20.05
CA MET A 62 8.03 1.23 -19.22
C MET A 62 7.53 -0.17 -19.62
N MET A 63 7.38 -0.44 -20.92
CA MET A 63 6.88 -1.73 -21.40
C MET A 63 7.80 -2.90 -20.98
N TYR A 64 9.12 -2.73 -21.08
CA TYR A 64 10.07 -3.75 -20.64
C TYR A 64 10.09 -3.88 -19.11
N GLY A 65 9.89 -2.79 -18.38
CA GLY A 65 9.73 -2.80 -16.93
C GLY A 65 8.53 -3.63 -16.50
N VAL A 66 7.35 -3.38 -17.09
CA VAL A 66 6.13 -4.14 -16.80
C VAL A 66 6.30 -5.63 -17.09
N ILE A 67 6.79 -5.98 -18.28
CA ILE A 67 6.98 -7.38 -18.68
C ILE A 67 8.01 -8.07 -17.77
N GLY A 68 9.14 -7.41 -17.52
CA GLY A 68 10.20 -7.94 -16.67
C GLY A 68 9.73 -8.20 -15.24
N LEU A 69 9.06 -7.24 -14.63
CA LEU A 69 8.49 -7.39 -13.28
C LEU A 69 7.42 -8.49 -13.24
N ALA A 70 6.53 -8.53 -14.22
CA ALA A 70 5.49 -9.56 -14.28
C ALA A 70 6.08 -10.97 -14.43
N LEU A 71 7.05 -11.16 -15.32
CA LEU A 71 7.71 -12.46 -15.53
C LEU A 71 8.52 -12.86 -14.28
N PHE A 72 9.23 -11.93 -13.66
CA PHE A 72 9.98 -12.19 -12.44
C PHE A 72 9.05 -12.59 -11.29
N ALA A 73 7.96 -11.87 -11.08
CA ALA A 73 6.98 -12.17 -10.06
C ALA A 73 6.30 -13.54 -10.32
N ALA A 74 5.92 -13.81 -11.56
CA ALA A 74 5.34 -15.10 -11.95
C ALA A 74 6.33 -16.26 -11.73
N ALA A 75 7.59 -16.08 -12.10
CA ALA A 75 8.60 -17.12 -11.98
C ALA A 75 8.82 -17.55 -10.52
N TYR A 76 9.08 -16.61 -9.61
CA TYR A 76 9.31 -16.99 -8.21
C TYR A 76 8.04 -17.46 -7.51
N SER A 77 6.88 -16.92 -7.87
CA SER A 77 5.60 -17.31 -7.29
C SER A 77 5.20 -18.73 -7.73
N LEU A 78 5.37 -19.07 -9.02
CA LEU A 78 5.08 -20.40 -9.53
C LEU A 78 6.05 -21.47 -9.00
N TYR A 79 7.34 -21.13 -8.89
CA TYR A 79 8.36 -22.08 -8.42
C TYR A 79 8.33 -22.30 -6.91
N GLY A 80 8.23 -21.23 -6.12
CA GLY A 80 8.33 -21.31 -4.67
C GLY A 80 7.00 -21.23 -3.91
N GLY A 81 5.92 -20.95 -4.61
CA GLY A 81 4.58 -20.84 -4.01
C GLY A 81 4.48 -19.77 -2.91
N LEU A 82 3.53 -19.93 -2.02
CA LEU A 82 3.26 -18.99 -0.93
C LEU A 82 4.44 -18.82 0.03
N SER A 83 5.23 -19.87 0.25
CA SER A 83 6.40 -19.80 1.12
C SER A 83 7.50 -18.89 0.56
N ALA A 84 7.77 -18.95 -0.75
CA ALA A 84 8.74 -18.07 -1.38
C ALA A 84 8.27 -16.60 -1.35
N VAL A 85 6.98 -16.35 -1.58
CA VAL A 85 6.40 -15.02 -1.47
C VAL A 85 6.58 -14.46 -0.06
N ALA A 86 6.26 -15.23 0.97
CA ALA A 86 6.43 -14.80 2.36
C ALA A 86 7.89 -14.45 2.71
N TRP A 87 8.88 -15.23 2.22
CA TRP A 87 10.29 -14.91 2.42
C TRP A 87 10.73 -13.67 1.65
N THR A 88 10.27 -13.49 0.42
CA THR A 88 10.58 -12.27 -0.34
C THR A 88 9.99 -11.02 0.32
N ASP A 89 8.79 -11.11 0.89
CA ASP A 89 8.16 -10.01 1.63
C ASP A 89 9.00 -9.58 2.84
N VAL A 90 9.54 -10.53 3.61
CA VAL A 90 10.43 -10.22 4.74
C VAL A 90 11.67 -9.47 4.27
N ILE A 91 12.31 -9.92 3.18
CA ILE A 91 13.49 -9.25 2.63
C ILE A 91 13.11 -7.85 2.12
N GLN A 92 12.00 -7.70 1.42
CA GLN A 92 11.51 -6.43 0.91
C GLN A 92 11.25 -5.42 2.03
N VAL A 93 10.63 -5.84 3.14
CA VAL A 93 10.39 -4.97 4.30
C VAL A 93 11.70 -4.45 4.89
N VAL A 94 12.73 -5.29 5.01
CA VAL A 94 14.05 -4.84 5.48
C VAL A 94 14.64 -3.78 4.55
N PHE A 95 14.64 -4.01 3.23
CA PHE A 95 15.13 -3.04 2.26
C PHE A 95 14.29 -1.75 2.23
N LEU A 96 12.98 -1.86 2.41
CA LEU A 96 12.08 -0.71 2.46
C LEU A 96 12.36 0.17 3.67
N ILE A 97 12.56 -0.42 4.84
CA ILE A 97 12.91 0.32 6.06
C ILE A 97 14.28 1.00 5.92
N LEU A 98 15.30 0.25 5.50
CA LEU A 98 16.64 0.79 5.33
C LEU A 98 16.66 1.88 4.25
N GLY A 99 16.05 1.64 3.10
CA GLY A 99 15.94 2.61 2.01
C GLY A 99 15.19 3.88 2.43
N GLY A 100 14.09 3.72 3.15
CA GLY A 100 13.33 4.85 3.70
C GLY A 100 14.14 5.70 4.67
N LEU A 101 14.89 5.07 5.58
CA LEU A 101 15.77 5.77 6.52
C LEU A 101 16.91 6.51 5.82
N VAL A 102 17.58 5.84 4.88
CA VAL A 102 18.67 6.45 4.09
C VAL A 102 18.16 7.62 3.26
N THR A 103 17.05 7.44 2.56
CA THR A 103 16.45 8.50 1.73
C THR A 103 16.02 9.69 2.58
N THR A 104 15.40 9.45 3.74
CA THR A 104 15.01 10.50 4.68
C THR A 104 16.23 11.26 5.19
N TYR A 105 17.29 10.54 5.56
CA TYR A 105 18.53 11.17 5.99
C TYR A 105 19.14 12.04 4.90
N LEU A 106 19.27 11.53 3.68
CA LEU A 106 19.85 12.25 2.56
C LEU A 106 19.01 13.48 2.18
N ALA A 107 17.68 13.35 2.15
CA ALA A 107 16.77 14.45 1.84
C ALA A 107 16.86 15.57 2.88
N LEU A 108 16.83 15.24 4.17
CA LEU A 108 16.97 16.23 5.25
C LEU A 108 18.35 16.89 5.28
N ASN A 109 19.40 16.12 4.99
CA ASN A 109 20.75 16.65 4.90
C ASN A 109 20.93 17.58 3.68
N ALA A 110 20.34 17.26 2.55
CA ALA A 110 20.31 18.12 1.36
C ALA A 110 19.59 19.45 1.62
N VAL A 111 18.43 19.42 2.28
CA VAL A 111 17.68 20.63 2.68
C VAL A 111 18.47 21.50 3.66
N SER A 112 19.28 20.89 4.52
CA SER A 112 20.11 21.62 5.49
C SER A 112 21.43 22.13 4.94
N ASP A 113 21.76 21.90 3.68
CA ASP A 113 23.09 22.17 3.08
C ASP A 113 24.24 21.47 3.83
N GLY A 114 23.99 20.25 4.31
CA GLY A 114 24.97 19.47 5.07
C GLY A 114 25.00 19.76 6.59
N ALA A 115 24.13 20.63 7.10
CA ALA A 115 24.10 20.97 8.54
C ALA A 115 23.40 19.92 9.42
N GLY A 116 23.02 18.77 8.83
CA GLY A 116 22.46 17.62 9.54
C GLY A 116 20.93 17.53 9.55
N MET A 117 20.44 16.34 9.87
CA MET A 117 19.04 15.94 9.79
C MET A 117 18.10 16.83 10.64
N VAL A 118 18.48 17.18 11.87
CA VAL A 118 17.66 18.00 12.76
C VAL A 118 17.48 19.42 12.21
N THR A 119 18.52 19.98 11.63
CA THR A 119 18.50 21.31 11.01
C THR A 119 17.64 21.28 9.76
N GLY A 120 17.72 20.22 8.94
CA GLY A 120 16.86 20.02 7.79
C GLY A 120 15.38 19.95 8.16
N LEU A 121 15.03 19.17 9.18
CA LEU A 121 13.67 19.07 9.68
C LEU A 121 13.13 20.42 10.18
N LYS A 122 13.95 21.19 10.93
CA LYS A 122 13.57 22.53 11.38
C LYS A 122 13.33 23.47 10.20
N LYS A 123 14.19 23.46 9.16
CA LYS A 123 14.01 24.28 7.95
C LYS A 123 12.69 23.94 7.25
N ILE A 124 12.37 22.65 7.07
CA ILE A 124 11.12 22.24 6.45
C ILE A 124 9.91 22.67 7.29
N TYR A 125 9.96 22.46 8.61
CA TYR A 125 8.89 22.86 9.51
C TYR A 125 8.64 24.40 9.47
N GLN A 126 9.70 25.20 9.41
CA GLN A 126 9.57 26.66 9.31
C GLN A 126 9.07 27.11 7.95
N ALA A 127 9.44 26.42 6.87
CA ALA A 127 9.04 26.76 5.50
C ALA A 127 7.58 26.39 5.19
N ALA A 128 7.05 25.34 5.81
CA ALA A 128 5.73 24.84 5.51
C ALA A 128 5.06 24.20 6.75
N PRO A 129 4.78 24.97 7.81
CA PRO A 129 4.18 24.46 9.05
C PRO A 129 2.83 23.79 8.82
N ASP A 130 2.03 24.30 7.90
CA ASP A 130 0.67 23.80 7.59
C ASP A 130 0.69 22.39 7.00
N LYS A 131 1.81 21.95 6.40
CA LYS A 131 1.95 20.59 5.85
C LYS A 131 2.23 19.52 6.89
N PHE A 132 2.49 19.90 8.13
CA PHE A 132 2.66 18.97 9.25
C PHE A 132 1.35 18.66 9.98
N ALA A 133 0.27 19.38 9.67
CA ALA A 133 -1.05 19.09 10.19
C ALA A 133 -1.63 17.86 9.45
N MET A 134 -1.80 16.75 10.17
CA MET A 134 -2.45 15.54 9.60
C MET A 134 -3.96 15.73 9.43
N ILE A 135 -4.56 16.61 10.24
CA ILE A 135 -5.97 16.98 10.18
C ILE A 135 -6.02 18.39 9.65
N LEU A 136 -6.63 18.57 8.48
CA LEU A 136 -6.73 19.88 7.85
C LEU A 136 -7.80 20.73 8.53
N ASP A 137 -7.48 22.01 8.76
CA ASP A 137 -8.43 23.01 9.22
C ASP A 137 -9.21 23.60 8.03
N GLU A 138 -10.36 24.20 8.31
CA GLU A 138 -11.24 24.85 7.31
C GLU A 138 -10.54 25.95 6.51
N SER A 139 -9.47 26.52 7.03
CA SER A 139 -8.63 27.52 6.36
C SER A 139 -7.74 26.95 5.25
N ASN A 140 -7.56 25.62 5.20
CA ASN A 140 -6.68 24.99 4.23
C ASN A 140 -7.40 24.84 2.88
N PRO A 141 -6.75 25.20 1.73
CA PRO A 141 -7.35 25.09 0.41
C PRO A 141 -7.85 23.69 0.03
N TYR A 142 -7.25 22.66 0.60
CA TYR A 142 -7.60 21.25 0.35
C TYR A 142 -8.63 20.67 1.34
N TYR A 143 -9.18 21.50 2.24
CA TYR A 143 -10.16 21.03 3.23
C TYR A 143 -11.43 20.45 2.60
N ASN A 144 -11.88 21.01 1.47
CA ASN A 144 -13.07 20.50 0.77
C ASN A 144 -12.88 19.12 0.17
N ASP A 145 -11.64 18.81 -0.26
CA ASP A 145 -11.29 17.50 -0.83
C ASP A 145 -10.96 16.47 0.27
N LEU A 146 -10.40 16.95 1.39
CA LEU A 146 -9.91 16.15 2.50
C LEU A 146 -10.40 16.74 3.85
N PRO A 147 -11.70 16.70 4.13
CA PRO A 147 -12.25 17.22 5.37
C PRO A 147 -11.69 16.42 6.56
N GLY A 148 -10.96 17.08 7.46
CA GLY A 148 -10.09 16.47 8.47
C GLY A 148 -10.70 15.30 9.24
N ILE A 149 -11.86 15.49 9.87
CA ILE A 149 -12.55 14.41 10.61
C ILE A 149 -13.17 13.40 9.62
N GLY A 150 -13.69 13.84 8.49
CA GLY A 150 -14.25 12.96 7.46
C GLY A 150 -13.21 12.00 6.88
N VAL A 151 -11.98 12.47 6.64
CA VAL A 151 -10.86 11.62 6.19
C VAL A 151 -10.44 10.64 7.28
N LEU A 152 -10.36 11.10 8.53
CA LEU A 152 -9.99 10.24 9.65
C LEU A 152 -11.02 9.12 9.86
N VAL A 153 -12.29 9.46 9.94
CA VAL A 153 -13.37 8.49 10.23
C VAL A 153 -13.74 7.70 8.98
N GLY A 154 -14.00 8.36 7.87
CA GLY A 154 -14.44 7.71 6.63
C GLY A 154 -13.30 7.01 5.90
N GLY A 155 -12.19 7.69 5.68
CA GLY A 155 -11.05 7.15 4.92
C GLY A 155 -10.23 6.14 5.72
N MET A 156 -9.78 6.51 6.91
CA MET A 156 -8.89 5.63 7.68
C MET A 156 -9.64 4.55 8.45
N TRP A 157 -10.67 4.91 9.23
CA TRP A 157 -11.36 3.93 10.07
C TRP A 157 -12.22 2.95 9.27
N VAL A 158 -13.08 3.45 8.39
CA VAL A 158 -13.97 2.59 7.60
C VAL A 158 -13.19 1.75 6.62
N ALA A 159 -12.22 2.32 5.90
CA ALA A 159 -11.40 1.59 4.96
C ALA A 159 -10.52 0.52 5.64
N ASN A 160 -9.90 0.84 6.79
CA ASN A 160 -9.11 -0.14 7.54
C ASN A 160 -9.99 -1.21 8.19
N LEU A 161 -11.16 -0.86 8.73
CA LEU A 161 -12.08 -1.84 9.27
C LEU A 161 -12.55 -2.81 8.18
N TYR A 162 -12.84 -2.32 6.98
CA TYR A 162 -13.21 -3.14 5.84
C TYR A 162 -12.06 -4.03 5.37
N TYR A 163 -10.84 -3.48 5.26
CA TYR A 163 -9.70 -4.19 4.70
C TYR A 163 -9.09 -5.22 5.67
N TRP A 164 -9.05 -4.91 6.97
CA TRP A 164 -8.42 -5.74 8.00
C TRP A 164 -9.41 -6.45 8.93
N GLY A 165 -10.66 -6.01 8.95
CA GLY A 165 -11.71 -6.55 9.82
C GLY A 165 -12.48 -7.71 9.23
N PHE A 166 -12.38 -7.91 7.94
CA PHE A 166 -12.98 -8.99 7.16
C PHE A 166 -11.86 -9.63 6.34
#